data_800620a86ca9f16679d3d6398b7e049a
#
_entry.id   800620a86ca9f16679d3d6398b7e049a
#
_cell.length_a   1.000
_cell.length_b   1.000
_cell.length_c   1.000
_cell.angle_alpha   90.00
_cell.angle_beta   90.00
_cell.angle_gamma   90.00
#
_symmetry.space_group_name_H-M   'P 1'
#
loop_
_entity.id
_entity.type
_entity.pdbx_description
1 polymer ?
#
loop_
_entity_poly.entity_id
_entity_poly.type
_entity_poly.pdbx_seq_one_letter_code
_entity_poly.pdbx_strand_id
1 'polypeptide(L)'
;MGRFISDAAKRALDLLCVVLGGPFVLGIAAYTRHRIKKDSPGDAIYSGKRLGKNGALFPCYKFRSMYTNGDEILEQYYLEHPEKKAEYEKYHKLDDDPRVTPFGSFIRRTSIDELPQVWNVFLGHMSLVGPRPYLSNELADMGDAAKTILKVKPGITGYWQVNGRSNVDFESRLLMDIWYVKNRTLWLDIVLLWQTVGVVLMKKGAK
;
A
#
# COMPACT_ATOMS: atom_id res chain seq x y z
N MET A 1 -7.66 19.14 -23.85
CA MET A 1 -6.72 18.16 -24.44
C MET A 1 -5.58 17.99 -23.46
N GLY A 2 -5.69 17.02 -22.51
CA GLY A 2 -4.70 16.81 -21.45
C GLY A 2 -3.42 16.22 -22.06
N ARG A 3 -2.29 16.89 -21.87
CA ARG A 3 -0.98 16.33 -22.18
C ARG A 3 -0.76 15.11 -21.28
N PHE A 4 -0.75 13.92 -21.85
CA PHE A 4 -0.32 12.72 -21.12
C PHE A 4 1.07 12.97 -20.52
N ILE A 5 1.22 12.57 -19.25
CA ILE A 5 2.52 12.64 -18.57
C ILE A 5 3.51 11.74 -19.30
N SER A 6 4.70 12.24 -19.60
CA SER A 6 5.79 11.38 -20.02
C SER A 6 6.30 10.56 -18.82
N ASP A 7 6.56 9.27 -19.03
CA ASP A 7 7.10 8.41 -17.97
C ASP A 7 8.43 8.96 -17.41
N ALA A 8 9.20 9.68 -18.23
CA ALA A 8 10.44 10.35 -17.79
C ALA A 8 10.20 11.52 -16.84
N ALA A 9 9.25 12.40 -17.16
CA ALA A 9 8.92 13.55 -16.29
C ALA A 9 8.34 13.08 -14.95
N LYS A 10 7.47 12.06 -14.99
CA LYS A 10 6.96 11.41 -13.78
C LYS A 10 8.08 10.81 -12.93
N ARG A 11 9.01 10.10 -13.57
CA ARG A 11 10.16 9.52 -12.88
C ARG A 11 11.05 10.57 -12.23
N ALA A 12 11.27 11.69 -12.90
CA ALA A 12 12.04 12.82 -12.34
C ALA A 12 11.34 13.37 -11.09
N LEU A 13 10.02 13.56 -11.13
CA LEU A 13 9.23 13.99 -9.97
C LEU A 13 9.34 12.98 -8.82
N ASP A 14 9.14 11.69 -9.09
CA ASP A 14 9.25 10.63 -8.08
C ASP A 14 10.62 10.66 -7.38
N LEU A 15 11.71 10.71 -8.15
CA LEU A 15 13.06 10.73 -7.60
C LEU A 15 13.36 12.02 -6.83
N LEU A 16 12.92 13.17 -7.32
CA LEU A 16 13.07 14.45 -6.63
C LEU A 16 12.41 14.39 -5.24
N CYS A 17 11.16 13.94 -5.18
CA CYS A 17 10.44 13.81 -3.91
C CYS A 17 11.10 12.80 -2.96
N VAL A 18 11.58 11.66 -3.49
CA VAL A 18 12.29 10.64 -2.69
C VAL A 18 13.59 11.18 -2.12
N VAL A 19 14.36 11.92 -2.91
CA VAL A 19 15.64 12.50 -2.45
C VAL A 19 15.41 13.59 -1.41
N LEU A 20 14.47 14.50 -1.65
CA LEU A 20 14.16 15.60 -0.72
C LEU A 20 13.50 15.10 0.58
N GLY A 21 12.59 14.16 0.49
CA GLY A 21 11.89 13.57 1.64
C GLY A 21 12.68 12.45 2.36
N GLY A 22 13.70 11.90 1.68
CA GLY A 22 14.46 10.74 2.15
C GLY A 22 15.05 10.88 3.55
N PRO A 23 15.75 11.95 3.90
CA PRO A 23 16.32 12.14 5.25
C PRO A 23 15.23 12.07 6.35
N PHE A 24 14.08 12.66 6.12
CA PHE A 24 12.96 12.63 7.06
C PHE A 24 12.36 11.21 7.16
N VAL A 25 12.15 10.55 6.01
CA VAL A 25 11.66 9.16 5.95
C VAL A 25 12.63 8.21 6.68
N LEU A 26 13.94 8.39 6.51
CA LEU A 26 14.97 7.57 7.18
C LEU A 26 14.91 7.72 8.71
N GLY A 27 14.70 8.93 9.24
CA GLY A 27 14.53 9.16 10.67
C GLY A 27 13.32 8.42 11.24
N ILE A 28 12.16 8.54 10.58
CA ILE A 28 10.94 7.82 10.98
C ILE A 28 11.16 6.30 10.85
N ALA A 29 11.81 5.85 9.78
CA ALA A 29 12.08 4.43 9.54
C ALA A 29 12.98 3.83 10.61
N ALA A 30 14.03 4.52 11.04
CA ALA A 30 14.92 4.06 12.11
C ALA A 30 14.16 3.92 13.44
N TYR A 31 13.36 4.91 13.82
CA TYR A 31 12.52 4.85 15.01
C TYR A 31 11.50 3.69 14.94
N THR A 32 10.79 3.58 13.82
CA THR A 32 9.79 2.53 13.59
C THR A 32 10.42 1.14 13.68
N ARG A 33 11.57 0.93 13.01
CA ARG A 33 12.33 -0.32 13.09
C ARG A 33 12.69 -0.68 14.53
N HIS A 34 13.17 0.28 15.31
CA HIS A 34 13.50 0.07 16.71
C HIS A 34 12.28 -0.37 17.52
N ARG A 35 11.15 0.31 17.33
CA ARG A 35 9.90 -0.01 18.04
C ARG A 35 9.34 -1.38 17.67
N ILE A 36 9.35 -1.76 16.39
CA ILE A 36 8.90 -3.09 15.94
C ILE A 36 9.72 -4.19 16.59
N LYS A 37 11.06 -4.03 16.66
CA LYS A 37 11.95 -5.01 17.30
C LYS A 37 11.75 -5.13 18.81
N LYS A 38 11.21 -4.10 19.45
CA LYS A 38 10.80 -4.17 20.87
C LYS A 38 9.48 -4.91 21.07
N ASP A 39 8.53 -4.78 20.13
CA ASP A 39 7.22 -5.41 20.22
C ASP A 39 7.30 -6.94 19.98
N SER A 40 8.12 -7.34 18.99
CA SER A 40 8.29 -8.77 18.69
C SER A 40 9.65 -9.04 18.02
N PRO A 41 10.28 -10.20 18.26
CA PRO A 41 11.56 -10.58 17.66
C PRO A 41 11.44 -10.74 16.14
N GLY A 42 12.56 -10.64 15.42
CA GLY A 42 12.65 -10.86 13.97
C GLY A 42 12.81 -9.58 13.16
N ASP A 43 12.72 -9.71 11.83
CA ASP A 43 12.93 -8.60 10.90
C ASP A 43 11.81 -7.57 10.96
N ALA A 44 12.19 -6.30 10.95
CA ALA A 44 11.23 -5.19 10.98
C ALA A 44 10.61 -4.90 9.60
N ILE A 45 11.21 -5.41 8.52
CA ILE A 45 10.73 -5.25 7.14
C ILE A 45 10.10 -6.56 6.68
N TYR A 46 8.90 -6.47 6.19
CA TYR A 46 8.19 -7.52 5.48
C TYR A 46 8.22 -7.25 3.99
N SER A 47 8.31 -8.30 3.19
CA SER A 47 8.31 -8.22 1.72
C SER A 47 7.27 -9.18 1.14
N GLY A 48 6.26 -8.63 0.52
CA GLY A 48 5.24 -9.39 -0.21
C GLY A 48 5.35 -9.19 -1.72
N LYS A 49 5.17 -10.25 -2.51
CA LYS A 49 5.17 -10.14 -3.98
C LYS A 49 3.90 -9.42 -4.45
N ARG A 50 4.07 -8.44 -5.34
CA ARG A 50 2.98 -7.65 -5.95
C ARG A 50 3.15 -7.53 -7.45
N LEU A 51 2.05 -7.26 -8.15
CA LEU A 51 2.03 -6.96 -9.57
C LEU A 51 2.53 -5.54 -9.82
N GLY A 52 3.54 -5.40 -10.66
CA GLY A 52 4.07 -4.14 -11.14
C GLY A 52 3.66 -3.85 -12.60
N LYS A 53 4.36 -2.92 -13.23
CA LYS A 53 4.14 -2.58 -14.64
C LYS A 53 4.30 -3.82 -15.54
N ASN A 54 3.36 -4.00 -16.46
CA ASN A 54 3.25 -5.14 -17.38
C ASN A 54 3.10 -6.52 -16.68
N GLY A 55 2.61 -6.53 -15.44
CA GLY A 55 2.41 -7.77 -14.68
C GLY A 55 3.68 -8.35 -14.05
N ALA A 56 4.82 -7.67 -14.15
CA ALA A 56 6.06 -8.12 -13.55
C ALA A 56 5.94 -8.15 -12.00
N LEU A 57 6.31 -9.26 -11.39
CA LEU A 57 6.30 -9.38 -9.93
C LEU A 57 7.50 -8.64 -9.32
N PHE A 58 7.25 -7.90 -8.25
CA PHE A 58 8.29 -7.23 -7.48
C PHE A 58 8.07 -7.39 -5.97
N PRO A 59 9.13 -7.32 -5.15
CA PRO A 59 9.03 -7.33 -3.70
C PRO A 59 8.52 -5.96 -3.21
N CYS A 60 7.29 -5.90 -2.70
CA CYS A 60 6.72 -4.70 -2.11
C CYS A 60 7.08 -4.66 -0.62
N TYR A 61 7.86 -3.67 -0.21
CA TYR A 61 8.36 -3.55 1.16
C TYR A 61 7.36 -2.84 2.06
N LYS A 62 7.20 -3.39 3.27
CA LYS A 62 6.40 -2.78 4.34
C LYS A 62 7.10 -2.98 5.69
N PHE A 63 6.79 -2.15 6.66
CA PHE A 63 7.09 -2.49 8.04
C PHE A 63 6.20 -3.62 8.52
N ARG A 64 6.79 -4.54 9.27
CA ARG A 64 6.08 -5.64 9.90
C ARG A 64 5.17 -5.09 11.00
N SER A 65 3.88 -5.37 10.87
CA SER A 65 2.84 -4.95 11.79
C SER A 65 2.18 -6.10 12.55
N MET A 66 2.64 -7.34 12.29
CA MET A 66 2.13 -8.58 12.89
C MET A 66 3.25 -9.30 13.64
N TYR A 67 2.88 -10.15 14.58
CA TYR A 67 3.81 -11.08 15.22
C TYR A 67 4.40 -12.05 14.20
N THR A 68 5.61 -12.57 14.48
CA THR A 68 6.29 -13.53 13.60
C THR A 68 5.64 -14.90 13.56
N ASN A 69 4.99 -15.28 14.65
CA ASN A 69 4.18 -16.51 14.78
C ASN A 69 2.69 -16.26 14.54
N GLY A 70 2.36 -15.37 13.60
CA GLY A 70 0.99 -14.95 13.31
C GLY A 70 0.06 -16.09 12.91
N ASP A 71 0.56 -17.11 12.20
CA ASP A 71 -0.25 -18.25 11.77
C ASP A 71 -0.69 -19.10 12.97
N GLU A 72 0.20 -19.36 13.95
CA GLU A 72 -0.11 -20.05 15.18
C GLU A 72 -1.15 -19.28 16.02
N ILE A 73 -0.98 -17.96 16.14
CA ILE A 73 -1.93 -17.07 16.83
C ILE A 73 -3.31 -17.14 16.16
N LEU A 74 -3.36 -17.15 14.84
CA LEU A 74 -4.61 -17.18 14.08
C LEU A 74 -5.32 -18.53 14.24
N GLU A 75 -4.57 -19.64 14.18
CA GLU A 75 -5.12 -20.98 14.40
C GLU A 75 -5.75 -21.09 15.80
N GLN A 76 -5.03 -20.66 16.82
CA GLN A 76 -5.57 -20.66 18.18
C GLN A 76 -6.81 -19.78 18.30
N TYR A 77 -6.80 -18.58 17.70
CA TYR A 77 -7.95 -17.69 17.69
C TYR A 77 -9.18 -18.30 17.03
N TYR A 78 -9.00 -19.08 15.97
CA TYR A 78 -10.12 -19.76 15.31
C TYR A 78 -10.67 -20.95 16.11
N LEU A 79 -9.86 -21.57 16.98
CA LEU A 79 -10.38 -22.59 17.91
C LEU A 79 -11.30 -21.97 18.97
N GLU A 80 -10.97 -20.77 19.43
CA GLU A 80 -11.76 -20.02 20.41
C GLU A 80 -12.96 -19.28 19.78
N HIS A 81 -12.85 -18.90 18.48
CA HIS A 81 -13.82 -18.10 17.74
C HIS A 81 -14.11 -18.70 16.34
N PRO A 82 -14.83 -19.83 16.23
CA PRO A 82 -15.07 -20.49 14.94
C PRO A 82 -15.81 -19.61 13.91
N GLU A 83 -16.66 -18.69 14.38
CA GLU A 83 -17.39 -17.74 13.53
C GLU A 83 -16.45 -16.77 12.81
N LYS A 84 -15.31 -16.44 13.42
CA LYS A 84 -14.28 -15.56 12.83
C LYS A 84 -13.53 -16.23 11.69
N LYS A 85 -13.43 -17.55 11.69
CA LYS A 85 -12.86 -18.28 10.57
C LYS A 85 -13.73 -18.14 9.32
N ALA A 86 -15.04 -18.31 9.44
CA ALA A 86 -15.97 -18.13 8.32
C ALA A 86 -15.98 -16.67 7.81
N GLU A 87 -15.87 -15.69 8.71
CA GLU A 87 -15.73 -14.28 8.35
C GLU A 87 -14.46 -14.04 7.52
N TYR A 88 -13.32 -14.57 7.97
CA TYR A 88 -12.05 -14.43 7.27
C TYR A 88 -12.03 -15.14 5.91
N GLU A 89 -12.60 -16.33 5.79
CA GLU A 89 -12.71 -17.05 4.51
C GLU A 89 -13.50 -16.24 3.47
N LYS A 90 -14.52 -15.50 3.93
CA LYS A 90 -15.37 -14.67 3.06
C LYS A 90 -14.74 -13.33 2.67
N TYR A 91 -14.11 -12.64 3.63
CA TYR A 91 -13.65 -11.26 3.43
C TYR A 91 -12.13 -11.12 3.36
N HIS A 92 -11.37 -12.18 3.65
CA HIS A 92 -9.92 -12.20 3.79
C HIS A 92 -9.37 -11.10 4.72
N LYS A 93 -10.20 -10.71 5.71
CA LYS A 93 -9.93 -9.65 6.66
C LYS A 93 -10.66 -9.94 7.98
N LEU A 94 -9.99 -9.62 9.09
CA LEU A 94 -10.58 -9.53 10.42
C LEU A 94 -10.50 -8.07 10.88
N ASP A 95 -11.58 -7.56 11.48
CA ASP A 95 -11.59 -6.19 12.01
C ASP A 95 -10.64 -6.08 13.22
N ASP A 96 -10.65 -7.08 14.11
CA ASP A 96 -9.72 -7.23 15.24
C ASP A 96 -8.80 -8.44 15.02
N ASP A 97 -7.78 -8.25 14.17
CA ASP A 97 -6.85 -9.31 13.81
C ASP A 97 -5.84 -9.55 14.96
N PRO A 98 -5.88 -10.70 15.64
CA PRO A 98 -5.05 -10.97 16.83
C PRO A 98 -3.56 -11.04 16.50
N ARG A 99 -3.21 -11.18 15.23
CA ARG A 99 -1.82 -11.19 14.76
C ARG A 99 -1.17 -9.81 14.83
N VAL A 100 -1.98 -8.75 14.84
CA VAL A 100 -1.47 -7.37 14.77
C VAL A 100 -0.95 -6.94 16.13
N THR A 101 0.32 -6.51 16.18
CA THR A 101 0.90 -5.99 17.43
C THR A 101 0.30 -4.63 17.80
N PRO A 102 0.36 -4.19 19.07
CA PRO A 102 -0.12 -2.87 19.47
C PRO A 102 0.53 -1.73 18.67
N PHE A 103 1.85 -1.79 18.47
CA PHE A 103 2.55 -0.81 17.62
C PHE A 103 2.24 -1.03 16.13
N GLY A 104 2.03 -2.28 15.71
CA GLY A 104 1.55 -2.63 14.38
C GLY A 104 0.23 -1.96 14.02
N SER A 105 -0.72 -1.93 14.96
CA SER A 105 -1.99 -1.22 14.81
C SER A 105 -1.77 0.29 14.64
N PHE A 106 -0.87 0.89 15.42
CA PHE A 106 -0.52 2.30 15.27
C PHE A 106 0.06 2.62 13.89
N ILE A 107 1.06 1.84 13.41
CA ILE A 107 1.70 2.12 12.11
C ILE A 107 0.75 1.89 10.93
N ARG A 108 -0.21 0.94 11.02
CA ARG A 108 -1.27 0.75 10.01
C ARG A 108 -2.20 1.95 9.94
N ARG A 109 -2.71 2.41 11.10
CA ARG A 109 -3.61 3.58 11.17
C ARG A 109 -2.97 4.87 10.67
N THR A 110 -1.65 4.98 10.77
CA THR A 110 -0.89 6.16 10.31
C THR A 110 -0.26 5.95 8.94
N SER A 111 -0.45 4.79 8.29
CA SER A 111 0.19 4.40 7.03
C SER A 111 1.73 4.44 7.07
N ILE A 112 2.31 4.47 8.27
CA ILE A 112 3.77 4.40 8.46
C ILE A 112 4.31 3.03 8.00
N ASP A 113 3.49 1.98 8.08
CA ASP A 113 3.86 0.64 7.61
C ASP A 113 4.23 0.63 6.12
N GLU A 114 3.75 1.57 5.32
CA GLU A 114 4.04 1.67 3.89
C GLU A 114 5.28 2.51 3.53
N LEU A 115 5.90 3.20 4.49
CA LEU A 115 7.09 4.01 4.24
C LEU A 115 8.25 3.25 3.55
N PRO A 116 8.52 1.96 3.82
CA PRO A 116 9.56 1.23 3.09
C PRO A 116 9.33 1.13 1.57
N GLN A 117 8.11 1.36 1.09
CA GLN A 117 7.82 1.41 -0.35
C GLN A 117 8.51 2.59 -1.05
N VAL A 118 8.97 3.61 -0.32
CA VAL A 118 9.83 4.66 -0.88
C VAL A 118 11.09 4.06 -1.51
N TRP A 119 11.61 2.96 -0.95
CA TRP A 119 12.71 2.20 -1.56
C TRP A 119 12.28 1.52 -2.87
N ASN A 120 11.05 1.00 -2.95
CA ASN A 120 10.51 0.49 -4.21
C ASN A 120 10.39 1.59 -5.29
N VAL A 121 10.03 2.81 -4.89
CA VAL A 121 10.03 3.96 -5.81
C VAL A 121 11.45 4.27 -6.27
N PHE A 122 12.42 4.33 -5.34
CA PHE A 122 13.82 4.58 -5.67
C PHE A 122 14.39 3.53 -6.64
N LEU A 123 14.08 2.25 -6.44
CA LEU A 123 14.48 1.17 -7.34
C LEU A 123 13.72 1.15 -8.68
N GLY A 124 12.64 1.91 -8.79
CA GLY A 124 11.83 1.99 -10.01
C GLY A 124 10.77 0.92 -10.18
N HIS A 125 10.50 0.11 -9.15
CA HIS A 125 9.41 -0.85 -9.12
C HIS A 125 8.05 -0.14 -9.00
N MET A 126 8.01 0.96 -8.27
CA MET A 126 6.83 1.77 -7.98
C MET A 126 7.03 3.23 -8.39
N SER A 127 5.95 3.98 -8.28
CA SER A 127 5.88 5.43 -8.32
C SER A 127 5.31 5.96 -7.00
N LEU A 128 5.45 7.23 -6.70
CA LEU A 128 4.75 7.83 -5.55
C LEU A 128 3.23 7.77 -5.75
N VAL A 129 2.75 8.11 -6.96
CA VAL A 129 1.33 8.10 -7.31
C VAL A 129 1.08 7.08 -8.42
N GLY A 130 0.10 6.22 -8.21
CA GLY A 130 -0.27 5.19 -9.18
C GLY A 130 -1.43 4.32 -8.70
N PRO A 131 -1.85 3.33 -9.49
CA PRO A 131 -2.76 2.29 -9.05
C PRO A 131 -2.20 1.51 -7.85
N ARG A 132 -3.08 0.85 -7.10
CA ARG A 132 -2.67 -0.03 -6.01
C ARG A 132 -1.73 -1.15 -6.51
N PRO A 133 -0.70 -1.54 -5.74
CA PRO A 133 0.06 -2.76 -6.02
C PRO A 133 -0.77 -4.01 -5.69
N TYR A 134 -1.44 -4.57 -6.69
CA TYR A 134 -2.31 -5.74 -6.56
C TYR A 134 -1.53 -7.02 -6.28
N LEU A 135 -2.17 -7.99 -5.64
CA LEU A 135 -1.64 -9.35 -5.46
C LEU A 135 -1.75 -10.15 -6.75
N SER A 136 -0.89 -11.15 -6.93
CA SER A 136 -0.96 -12.03 -8.10
C SER A 136 -2.25 -12.88 -8.14
N ASN A 137 -2.80 -13.24 -7.01
CA ASN A 137 -4.10 -13.95 -6.91
C ASN A 137 -5.30 -13.04 -7.21
N GLU A 138 -5.17 -11.70 -7.07
CA GLU A 138 -6.20 -10.75 -7.47
C GLU A 138 -6.29 -10.57 -9.00
N LEU A 139 -5.32 -11.10 -9.78
CA LEU A 139 -5.25 -10.89 -11.24
C LEU A 139 -6.49 -11.46 -11.97
N ALA A 140 -7.00 -12.59 -11.54
CA ALA A 140 -8.21 -13.19 -12.10
C ALA A 140 -9.43 -12.30 -11.87
N ASP A 141 -9.57 -11.74 -10.68
CA ASP A 141 -10.68 -10.88 -10.29
C ASP A 141 -10.61 -9.49 -10.95
N MET A 142 -9.40 -9.05 -11.33
CA MET A 142 -9.22 -7.80 -12.09
C MET A 142 -9.77 -7.89 -13.52
N GLY A 143 -9.84 -9.07 -14.12
CA GLY A 143 -10.34 -9.27 -15.47
C GLY A 143 -9.70 -8.32 -16.50
N ASP A 144 -10.53 -7.69 -17.34
CA ASP A 144 -10.06 -6.74 -18.37
C ASP A 144 -9.45 -5.45 -17.79
N ALA A 145 -9.76 -5.08 -16.56
CA ALA A 145 -9.17 -3.94 -15.88
C ALA A 145 -7.64 -4.06 -15.79
N ALA A 146 -7.12 -5.28 -15.61
CA ALA A 146 -5.70 -5.56 -15.55
C ALA A 146 -4.94 -5.06 -16.79
N LYS A 147 -5.53 -5.21 -17.99
CA LYS A 147 -4.94 -4.73 -19.25
C LYS A 147 -4.67 -3.22 -19.29
N THR A 148 -5.44 -2.46 -18.49
CA THR A 148 -5.27 -1.00 -18.40
C THR A 148 -4.41 -0.63 -17.20
N ILE A 149 -4.71 -1.16 -16.02
CA ILE A 149 -4.07 -0.82 -14.76
C ILE A 149 -2.57 -1.17 -14.80
N LEU A 150 -2.22 -2.33 -15.31
CA LEU A 150 -0.83 -2.80 -15.34
C LEU A 150 0.04 -2.14 -16.42
N LYS A 151 -0.47 -1.22 -17.23
CA LYS A 151 0.35 -0.42 -18.16
C LYS A 151 1.29 0.55 -17.47
N VAL A 152 1.03 0.87 -16.21
CA VAL A 152 1.79 1.84 -15.42
C VAL A 152 2.36 1.19 -14.16
N LYS A 153 3.33 1.86 -13.52
CA LYS A 153 3.85 1.42 -12.23
C LYS A 153 2.78 1.64 -11.15
N PRO A 154 2.66 0.72 -10.17
CA PRO A 154 1.82 0.95 -9.00
C PRO A 154 2.36 2.11 -8.15
N GLY A 155 1.48 2.74 -7.37
CA GLY A 155 1.82 3.85 -6.49
C GLY A 155 1.83 3.49 -5.01
N ILE A 156 2.55 4.29 -4.21
CA ILE A 156 2.38 4.28 -2.74
C ILE A 156 1.00 4.87 -2.41
N THR A 157 0.64 5.96 -3.07
CA THR A 157 -0.71 6.54 -3.04
C THR A 157 -1.33 6.56 -4.43
N GLY A 158 -2.63 6.81 -4.51
CA GLY A 158 -3.35 6.86 -5.76
C GLY A 158 -4.74 7.45 -5.61
N TYR A 159 -5.44 7.55 -6.72
CA TYR A 159 -6.73 8.22 -6.79
C TYR A 159 -7.78 7.60 -5.85
N TRP A 160 -7.86 6.26 -5.78
CA TRP A 160 -8.81 5.59 -4.89
C TRP A 160 -8.41 5.71 -3.41
N GLN A 161 -7.10 5.69 -3.08
CA GLN A 161 -6.63 5.81 -1.70
C GLN A 161 -6.99 7.16 -1.09
N VAL A 162 -7.04 8.20 -1.91
CA VAL A 162 -7.40 9.56 -1.47
C VAL A 162 -8.90 9.77 -1.43
N ASN A 163 -9.65 9.27 -2.43
CA ASN A 163 -11.07 9.58 -2.62
C ASN A 163 -12.04 8.51 -2.10
N GLY A 164 -11.62 7.25 -1.93
CA GLY A 164 -12.50 6.14 -1.55
C GLY A 164 -12.11 5.42 -0.27
N ARG A 165 -10.84 5.13 -0.08
CA ARG A 165 -10.26 4.36 1.05
C ARG A 165 -10.99 3.03 1.32
N SER A 166 -11.17 2.69 2.62
CA SER A 166 -11.77 1.42 3.07
C SER A 166 -13.25 1.26 2.74
N ASN A 167 -13.93 2.33 2.32
CA ASN A 167 -15.38 2.31 2.07
C ASN A 167 -15.73 1.93 0.62
N VAL A 168 -14.74 1.65 -0.22
CA VAL A 168 -14.92 1.32 -1.64
C VAL A 168 -14.69 -0.17 -1.85
N ASP A 169 -15.64 -0.84 -2.51
CA ASP A 169 -15.50 -2.23 -2.90
C ASP A 169 -14.39 -2.44 -3.95
N PHE A 170 -14.08 -3.69 -4.24
CA PHE A 170 -12.98 -4.04 -5.14
C PHE A 170 -13.22 -3.53 -6.57
N GLU A 171 -14.43 -3.67 -7.09
CA GLU A 171 -14.79 -3.25 -8.44
C GLU A 171 -14.67 -1.73 -8.62
N SER A 172 -15.20 -0.97 -7.66
CA SER A 172 -15.08 0.50 -7.66
C SER A 172 -13.63 0.97 -7.58
N ARG A 173 -12.75 0.24 -6.84
CA ARG A 173 -11.31 0.52 -6.84
C ARG A 173 -10.69 0.33 -8.23
N LEU A 174 -11.05 -0.74 -8.92
CA LEU A 174 -10.57 -0.99 -10.29
C LEU A 174 -10.98 0.14 -11.24
N LEU A 175 -12.24 0.60 -11.15
CA LEU A 175 -12.74 1.72 -11.96
C LEU A 175 -11.97 3.02 -11.66
N MET A 176 -11.71 3.32 -10.41
CA MET A 176 -10.92 4.48 -10.00
C MET A 176 -9.47 4.40 -10.49
N ASP A 177 -8.85 3.22 -10.44
CA ASP A 177 -7.50 3.01 -10.94
C ASP A 177 -7.43 3.11 -12.48
N ILE A 178 -8.45 2.57 -13.19
CA ILE A 178 -8.59 2.76 -14.64
C ILE A 178 -8.71 4.25 -14.99
N TRP A 179 -9.56 4.98 -14.24
CA TRP A 179 -9.73 6.40 -14.43
C TRP A 179 -8.42 7.16 -14.27
N TYR A 180 -7.66 6.87 -13.20
CA TYR A 180 -6.35 7.47 -12.99
C TYR A 180 -5.40 7.19 -14.17
N VAL A 181 -5.28 5.93 -14.61
CA VAL A 181 -4.40 5.56 -15.73
C VAL A 181 -4.74 6.32 -17.01
N LYS A 182 -6.04 6.52 -17.28
CA LYS A 182 -6.52 7.24 -18.46
C LYS A 182 -6.36 8.77 -18.37
N ASN A 183 -6.36 9.34 -17.16
CA ASN A 183 -6.36 10.79 -16.94
C ASN A 183 -5.08 11.32 -16.27
N ARG A 184 -4.08 10.48 -16.06
CA ARG A 184 -2.85 10.84 -15.34
C ARG A 184 -2.11 12.02 -15.98
N THR A 185 -1.79 13.00 -15.16
CA THR A 185 -0.97 14.17 -15.50
C THR A 185 -0.04 14.49 -14.32
N LEU A 186 1.06 15.24 -14.55
CA LEU A 186 1.92 15.70 -13.46
C LEU A 186 1.14 16.52 -12.42
N TRP A 187 0.22 17.36 -12.90
CA TRP A 187 -0.61 18.16 -12.02
C TRP A 187 -1.53 17.32 -11.15
N LEU A 188 -2.17 16.30 -11.72
CA LEU A 188 -2.98 15.36 -10.95
C LEU A 188 -2.15 14.65 -9.88
N ASP A 189 -0.94 14.22 -10.22
CA ASP A 189 -0.04 13.58 -9.25
C ASP A 189 0.32 14.51 -8.09
N ILE A 190 0.64 15.78 -8.37
CA ILE A 190 0.90 16.79 -7.34
C ILE A 190 -0.31 16.99 -6.44
N VAL A 191 -1.50 17.09 -7.02
CA VAL A 191 -2.75 17.23 -6.26
C VAL A 191 -2.98 16.01 -5.35
N LEU A 192 -2.81 14.79 -5.88
CA LEU A 192 -2.99 13.56 -5.11
C LEU A 192 -1.94 13.42 -3.99
N LEU A 193 -0.69 13.83 -4.22
CA LEU A 193 0.33 13.88 -3.17
C LEU A 193 -0.07 14.83 -2.05
N TRP A 194 -0.53 16.02 -2.39
CA TRP A 194 -0.99 17.00 -1.39
C TRP A 194 -2.20 16.49 -0.60
N GLN A 195 -3.18 15.93 -1.29
CA GLN A 195 -4.35 15.34 -0.64
C GLN A 195 -3.97 14.17 0.27
N THR A 196 -2.96 13.35 -0.13
CA THR A 196 -2.46 12.24 0.69
C THR A 196 -1.94 12.74 2.04
N VAL A 197 -1.19 13.86 2.05
CA VAL A 197 -0.72 14.48 3.31
C VAL A 197 -1.90 14.84 4.21
N GLY A 198 -2.94 15.47 3.67
CA GLY A 198 -4.15 15.81 4.41
C GLY A 198 -4.87 14.59 4.97
N VAL A 199 -4.99 13.55 4.15
CA VAL A 199 -5.66 12.30 4.49
C VAL A 199 -4.92 11.52 5.59
N VAL A 200 -3.58 11.49 5.57
CA VAL A 200 -2.74 10.86 6.60
C VAL A 200 -2.83 11.63 7.91
N LEU A 201 -2.75 12.97 7.88
CA LEU A 201 -2.85 13.82 9.07
C LEU A 201 -4.22 13.74 9.74
N MET A 202 -5.30 13.69 8.96
CA MET A 202 -6.67 13.64 9.49
C MET A 202 -7.09 12.24 9.94
N LYS A 203 -6.28 11.19 9.72
CA LYS A 203 -6.57 9.78 10.04
C LYS A 203 -7.95 9.31 9.52
N LYS A 204 -8.51 9.95 8.49
CA LYS A 204 -9.82 9.61 7.93
C LYS A 204 -9.76 8.23 7.27
N GLY A 205 -10.58 7.28 7.73
CA GLY A 205 -10.80 5.96 7.10
C GLY A 205 -9.63 4.98 7.21
N ALA A 206 -8.70 5.16 8.16
CA ALA A 206 -7.74 4.13 8.53
C ALA A 206 -8.43 3.16 9.51
N LYS A 207 -8.68 1.92 9.08
CA LYS A 207 -9.10 0.78 9.91
C LYS A 207 -7.93 -0.17 10.08
#